data_7cf27ca5858d91026af94d9953224912
#
_entry.id   7cf27ca5858d91026af94d9953224912
#
_cell.length_a   1.000
_cell.length_b   1.000
_cell.length_c   1.000
_cell.angle_alpha   90.00
_cell.angle_beta   90.00
_cell.angle_gamma   90.00
#
_symmetry.space_group_name_H-M   'P 1'
#
loop_
_entity.id
_entity.type
_entity.pdbx_description
1 polymer ?
#
loop_
_entity_poly.entity_id
_entity_poly.type
_entity_poly.pdbx_seq_one_letter_code
_entity_poly.pdbx_strand_id
1 'polypeptide(L)'
;MASTKSSKPVTLKHMAAQMAAEHEMTKVQSEAVLGDLIEIMTKHLKKGERIKLVGLGIFQVRHRAARMGRNPATGEPIAIKASRKVAFRAAKDLKMAV
;
A
#
# COMPACT_ATOMS: atom_id res chain seq x y z
N MET A 1 10.97 19.88 -5.64
CA MET A 1 11.18 19.24 -5.90
C MET A 1 11.37 18.64 -6.63
N ALA A 2 11.41 18.54 -6.87
CA ALA A 2 11.47 17.99 -7.69
C ALA A 2 11.76 16.98 -7.92
N SER A 3 11.77 16.62 -7.78
CA SER A 3 11.98 15.66 -7.95
C SER A 3 11.75 14.94 -8.61
N THR A 4 11.55 14.90 -8.81
CA THR A 4 11.11 14.24 -9.49
C THR A 4 11.57 13.57 -10.36
N LYS A 5 12.37 13.54 -10.48
CA LYS A 5 12.84 13.04 -11.41
C LYS A 5 13.37 11.86 -11.40
N SER A 6 13.59 11.26 -10.44
CA SER A 6 14.09 9.93 -10.43
C SER A 6 13.09 8.95 -11.01
N SER A 7 13.47 8.25 -12.03
CA SER A 7 12.65 7.22 -12.62
C SER A 7 12.66 5.94 -11.80
N LYS A 8 13.59 5.80 -10.85
CA LYS A 8 13.71 4.62 -10.02
C LYS A 8 12.96 4.81 -8.71
N PRO A 9 12.10 3.86 -8.34
CA PRO A 9 11.41 3.96 -7.06
C PRO A 9 12.38 3.72 -5.90
N VAL A 10 12.07 4.33 -4.77
CA VAL A 10 12.78 4.05 -3.53
C VAL A 10 12.19 2.75 -2.99
N THR A 11 13.04 1.75 -2.80
CA THR A 11 12.60 0.45 -2.34
C THR A 11 12.66 0.34 -0.83
N LEU A 12 12.08 -0.72 -0.29
CA LEU A 12 12.16 -1.02 1.14
C LEU A 12 13.62 -1.11 1.60
N LYS A 13 14.47 -1.65 0.75
CA LYS A 13 15.89 -1.80 1.04
C LYS A 13 16.58 -0.46 1.27
N HIS A 14 16.25 0.54 0.46
CA HIS A 14 16.78 1.88 0.62
C HIS A 14 16.29 2.51 1.93
N MET A 15 15.03 2.34 2.24
CA MET A 15 14.47 2.86 3.48
C MET A 15 15.05 2.16 4.70
N ALA A 16 15.29 0.85 4.59
CA ALA A 16 15.90 0.09 5.66
C ALA A 16 17.31 0.59 5.96
N ALA A 17 18.07 0.94 4.92
CA ALA A 17 19.42 1.48 5.11
C ALA A 17 19.39 2.81 5.87
N GLN A 18 18.41 3.67 5.58
CA GLN A 18 18.25 4.92 6.29
C GLN A 18 17.85 4.69 7.75
N MET A 19 16.96 3.75 7.99
CA MET A 19 16.54 3.39 9.33
C MET A 19 17.70 2.84 10.14
N ALA A 20 18.54 2.02 9.52
CA ALA A 20 19.70 1.46 10.16
C ALA A 20 20.65 2.57 10.65
N ALA A 21 20.88 3.57 9.79
CA ALA A 21 21.76 4.68 10.14
C ALA A 21 21.18 5.54 11.28
N GLU A 22 19.87 5.77 11.26
CA GLU A 22 19.23 6.64 12.25
C GLU A 22 19.04 5.98 13.61
N HIS A 23 18.89 4.66 13.65
CA HIS A 23 18.56 3.95 14.87
C HIS A 23 19.63 2.98 15.32
N GLU A 24 20.84 3.13 14.81
CA GLU A 24 21.98 2.30 15.19
C GLU A 24 21.69 0.81 15.04
N MET A 25 21.01 0.45 13.96
CA MET A 25 20.69 -0.93 13.63
C MET A 25 21.54 -1.39 12.45
N THR A 26 21.71 -2.70 12.33
CA THR A 26 22.33 -3.23 11.12
C THR A 26 21.32 -3.16 9.97
N LYS A 27 21.81 -3.16 8.74
CA LYS A 27 20.93 -3.18 7.58
C LYS A 27 20.06 -4.43 7.57
N VAL A 28 20.61 -5.55 7.99
CA VAL A 28 19.87 -6.82 8.05
C VAL A 28 18.73 -6.73 9.06
N GLN A 29 18.99 -6.17 10.24
CA GLN A 29 17.96 -5.98 11.25
C GLN A 29 16.86 -5.06 10.75
N SER A 30 17.23 -3.96 10.12
CA SER A 30 16.25 -3.01 9.61
C SER A 30 15.37 -3.62 8.53
N GLU A 31 15.94 -4.38 7.61
CA GLU A 31 15.20 -5.07 6.58
C GLU A 31 14.22 -6.08 7.18
N ALA A 32 14.67 -6.81 8.19
CA ALA A 32 13.83 -7.79 8.87
C ALA A 32 12.64 -7.12 9.56
N VAL A 33 12.90 -6.04 10.29
CA VAL A 33 11.84 -5.31 11.01
C VAL A 33 10.82 -4.74 10.05
N LEU A 34 11.27 -4.10 8.98
CA LEU A 34 10.36 -3.51 8.00
C LEU A 34 9.59 -4.58 7.23
N GLY A 35 10.24 -5.70 6.91
CA GLY A 35 9.57 -6.82 6.28
C GLY A 35 8.47 -7.40 7.17
N ASP A 36 8.77 -7.56 8.46
CA ASP A 36 7.78 -8.02 9.42
C ASP A 36 6.60 -7.07 9.53
N LEU A 37 6.88 -5.77 9.49
CA LEU A 37 5.81 -4.77 9.51
C LEU A 37 4.88 -4.94 8.31
N ILE A 38 5.45 -5.14 7.14
CA ILE A 38 4.67 -5.34 5.92
C ILE A 38 3.81 -6.60 6.03
N GLU A 39 4.37 -7.68 6.59
CA GLU A 39 3.61 -8.91 6.79
C GLU A 39 2.45 -8.72 7.75
N ILE A 40 2.67 -8.00 8.84
CA ILE A 40 1.63 -7.69 9.80
C ILE A 40 0.52 -6.88 9.15
N MET A 41 0.88 -5.86 8.37
CA MET A 41 -0.08 -5.05 7.65
C MET A 41 -0.89 -5.89 6.66
N THR A 42 -0.21 -6.78 5.96
CA THR A 42 -0.86 -7.66 5.00
C THR A 42 -1.88 -8.56 5.68
N LYS A 43 -1.55 -9.10 6.84
CA LYS A 43 -2.47 -9.94 7.60
C LYS A 43 -3.72 -9.20 8.02
N HIS A 44 -3.58 -7.98 8.49
CA HIS A 44 -4.73 -7.16 8.86
C HIS A 44 -5.60 -6.83 7.66
N LEU A 45 -4.97 -6.51 6.52
CA LEU A 45 -5.70 -6.22 5.31
C LEU A 45 -6.45 -7.43 4.77
N LYS A 46 -5.86 -8.62 4.92
CA LYS A 46 -6.56 -9.87 4.55
C LYS A 46 -7.83 -10.08 5.34
N LYS A 47 -7.84 -9.64 6.59
CA LYS A 47 -9.04 -9.71 7.44
C LYS A 47 -10.06 -8.61 7.12
N GLY A 48 -9.72 -7.70 6.21
CA GLY A 48 -10.58 -6.59 5.86
C GLY A 48 -10.48 -5.43 6.82
N GLU A 49 -9.49 -5.42 7.68
CA GLU A 49 -9.30 -4.35 8.65
C GLU A 49 -8.66 -3.13 8.01
N ARG A 50 -8.94 -1.99 8.59
CA ARG A 50 -8.37 -0.73 8.14
C ARG A 50 -7.10 -0.45 8.95
N ILE A 51 -6.05 0.01 8.27
CA ILE A 51 -4.80 0.37 8.93
C ILE A 51 -4.64 1.87 8.84
N LYS A 52 -4.61 2.52 10.00
CA LYS A 52 -4.41 3.96 10.07
C LYS A 52 -2.99 4.24 10.55
N LEU A 53 -2.23 4.93 9.72
CA LEU A 53 -0.86 5.35 10.06
C LEU A 53 -0.85 6.87 10.17
N VAL A 54 -0.64 7.35 11.40
CA VAL A 54 -0.62 8.79 11.67
C VAL A 54 0.51 9.44 10.89
N GLY A 55 0.19 10.50 10.18
CA GLY A 55 1.15 11.21 9.36
C GLY A 55 1.33 10.65 7.96
N LEU A 56 0.84 9.45 7.69
CA LEU A 56 0.97 8.83 6.37
C LEU A 56 -0.38 8.70 5.69
N GLY A 57 -1.29 7.97 6.28
CA GLY A 57 -2.59 7.77 5.68
C GLY A 57 -3.28 6.52 6.17
N ILE A 58 -4.28 6.11 5.42
CA ILE A 58 -5.10 4.97 5.77
C ILE A 58 -5.09 3.96 4.62
N PHE A 59 -4.76 2.71 4.95
CA PHE A 59 -4.93 1.59 4.04
C PHE A 59 -6.24 0.91 4.36
N GLN A 60 -7.03 0.62 3.37
CA GLN A 60 -8.31 -0.05 3.57
C GLN A 60 -8.58 -1.01 2.43
N VAL A 61 -9.41 -1.99 2.71
CA VAL A 61 -9.83 -2.95 1.70
C VAL A 61 -11.22 -2.54 1.23
N ARG A 62 -11.37 -2.39 -0.06
CA ARG A 62 -12.67 -2.12 -0.68
C ARG A 62 -13.19 -3.40 -1.28
N HIS A 63 -14.44 -3.68 -0.98
CA HIS A 63 -15.12 -4.84 -1.52
C HIS A 63 -16.01 -4.43 -2.68
N ARG A 64 -15.96 -5.21 -3.74
CA ARG A 64 -16.90 -5.10 -4.82
C ARG A 64 -17.68 -6.39 -4.87
N ALA A 65 -18.98 -6.29 -4.68
CA ALA A 65 -19.86 -7.45 -4.76
C ALA A 65 -19.91 -7.99 -6.19
N ALA A 66 -20.17 -9.28 -6.32
CA ALA A 66 -20.39 -9.88 -7.63
C ALA A 66 -21.56 -9.19 -8.30
N ARG A 67 -21.46 -8.96 -9.59
CA ARG A 67 -22.49 -8.28 -10.36
C ARG A 67 -22.50 -8.75 -11.80
N MET A 68 -23.56 -8.41 -12.50
CA MET A 68 -23.61 -8.62 -13.95
C MET A 68 -23.15 -7.35 -14.65
N GLY A 69 -22.24 -7.50 -15.57
CA GLY A 69 -21.80 -6.43 -16.43
C GLY A 69 -22.11 -6.77 -17.88
N ARG A 70 -21.60 -5.97 -18.79
CA ARG A 70 -21.74 -6.24 -20.22
C ARG A 70 -20.38 -6.15 -20.90
N ASN A 71 -20.16 -7.05 -21.82
CA ASN A 71 -18.97 -7.00 -22.67
C ASN A 71 -19.13 -5.82 -23.63
N PRO A 72 -18.27 -4.81 -23.58
CA PRO A 72 -18.40 -3.63 -24.44
C PRO A 72 -18.26 -3.94 -25.93
N ALA A 73 -17.61 -5.06 -26.29
CA ALA A 73 -17.44 -5.42 -27.70
C ALA A 73 -18.68 -6.11 -28.26
N THR A 74 -19.36 -6.94 -27.48
CA THR A 74 -20.46 -7.75 -27.98
C THR A 74 -21.81 -7.38 -27.35
N GLY A 75 -21.79 -6.66 -26.23
CA GLY A 75 -23.00 -6.34 -25.49
C GLY A 75 -23.56 -7.50 -24.69
N GLU A 76 -22.89 -8.63 -24.69
CA GLU A 76 -23.34 -9.80 -23.96
C GLU A 76 -23.16 -9.62 -22.46
N PRO A 77 -24.09 -10.12 -21.64
CA PRO A 77 -23.92 -10.06 -20.20
C PRO A 77 -22.80 -10.97 -19.75
N ILE A 78 -21.98 -10.49 -18.84
CA ILE A 78 -20.90 -11.27 -18.24
C ILE A 78 -20.99 -11.17 -16.74
N ALA A 79 -20.65 -12.25 -16.06
CA ALA A 79 -20.61 -12.28 -14.61
C ALA A 79 -19.30 -11.68 -14.16
N ILE A 80 -19.37 -10.65 -13.33
CA ILE A 80 -18.20 -10.04 -12.73
C ILE A 80 -18.11 -10.56 -11.29
N LYS A 81 -17.03 -11.25 -11.00
CA LYS A 81 -16.85 -11.86 -9.68
C LYS A 81 -16.63 -10.80 -8.62
N ALA A 82 -17.03 -11.11 -7.40
CA ALA A 82 -16.69 -10.29 -6.25
C ALA A 82 -15.18 -10.15 -6.16
N SER A 83 -14.72 -8.97 -5.81
CA SER A 83 -13.29 -8.72 -5.70
C SER A 83 -13.00 -7.84 -4.50
N ARG A 84 -11.75 -7.88 -4.06
CA ARG A 84 -11.26 -7.05 -2.96
C ARG A 84 -10.08 -6.24 -3.50
N LYS A 85 -10.02 -5.00 -3.09
CA LYS A 85 -9.00 -4.09 -3.58
C LYS A 85 -8.43 -3.31 -2.41
N VAL A 86 -7.11 -3.17 -2.36
CA VAL A 86 -6.47 -2.35 -1.37
C VAL A 86 -6.46 -0.92 -1.88
N ALA A 87 -6.96 0.01 -1.06
CA ALA A 87 -6.96 1.42 -1.37
C ALA A 87 -6.16 2.17 -0.32
N PHE A 88 -5.42 3.16 -0.75
CA PHE A 88 -4.66 4.02 0.14
C PHE A 88 -5.21 5.43 0.04
N ARG A 89 -5.45 6.02 1.22
CA ARG A 89 -5.89 7.41 1.29
C ARG A 89 -4.86 8.20 2.10
N ALA A 90 -4.22 9.16 1.46
CA ALA A 90 -3.20 9.96 2.12
C ALA A 90 -3.80 10.81 3.24
N ALA A 91 -3.08 10.90 4.35
CA ALA A 91 -3.47 11.78 5.44
C ALA A 91 -3.26 13.23 5.02
N LYS A 92 -3.99 14.13 5.68
CA LYS A 92 -3.84 15.56 5.43
C LYS A 92 -2.39 16.00 5.63
N ASP A 93 -1.76 15.51 6.68
CA ASP A 93 -0.36 15.85 6.98
C ASP A 93 0.57 15.46 5.82
N LEU A 94 0.35 14.29 5.24
CA LEU A 94 1.16 13.84 4.12
C LEU A 94 0.91 14.71 2.89
N LYS A 95 -0.33 15.06 2.61
CA LYS A 95 -0.65 15.93 1.48
C LYS A 95 0.01 17.29 1.61
N MET A 96 0.10 17.81 2.82
CA MET A 96 0.74 19.10 3.06
C MET A 96 2.26 19.01 3.01
N ALA A 97 2.82 17.84 3.26
CA ALA A 97 4.26 17.64 3.25
C ALA A 97 4.85 17.50 1.84
N VAL A 98 4.04 17.16 0.87
CA VAL A 98 4.52 16.94 -0.51
C VAL A 98 4.03 17.99 -1.48
#